data_831748b4d3960887dd1e71d7f57f2c9e
#
_entry.id   831748b4d3960887dd1e71d7f57f2c9e
#
_cell.length_a   1.000
_cell.length_b   1.000
_cell.length_c   1.000
_cell.angle_alpha   90.00
_cell.angle_beta   90.00
_cell.angle_gamma   90.00
#
_symmetry.space_group_name_H-M   'P 1'
#
loop_
_entity.id
_entity.type
_entity.pdbx_description
1 polymer ?
#
loop_
_entity_poly.entity_id
_entity_poly.type
_entity_poly.pdbx_seq_one_letter_code
_entity_poly.pdbx_strand_id
1 'polypeptide(L)'
;MSRLRASALGICLLPVLLTACDRPPSVADPRTQPPKVRVVEAGPAPEGHRAFTGVVTARVQSDLGFRVSGKVMERFVDTGQAVSRGQRLMRLDPADLALQSNAREQAVAAARALATQTANDERRNRQLVASGAISAANYDRFKSLADTARADLVALQAQAAVSRNEQSYATLSADSDGVVVATLAEPGQVVSAGQAVVRLAKAGLREAVVQLPETLRPALGSSAQATLFGASGNRGTATLRQLADAADPLTRTFEARYVLGGEQANAPLGSTVTLSIASNPSVADALSVPIAAIHDPGTGPGVWIVEGEPSKVVWRAVQVIGLSDAMATVRGLHPGERLVALGPHLLHDGQEVLVAPQDLRAQAGGQP
;
A
#
# COMPACT_ATOMS: atom_id res chain seq x y z
N MET A 1 39.44 -14.58 -118.89
CA MET A 1 39.94 -13.46 -119.66
C MET A 1 40.36 -12.34 -118.71
N SER A 2 41.62 -12.12 -118.71
CA SER A 2 42.45 -10.90 -118.76
C SER A 2 42.17 -9.85 -117.67
N ARG A 3 43.05 -9.56 -116.95
CA ARG A 3 44.29 -8.77 -116.95
C ARG A 3 44.18 -7.75 -115.77
N LEU A 4 45.09 -7.66 -115.00
CA LEU A 4 46.43 -7.07 -114.88
C LEU A 4 46.45 -5.68 -114.15
N ARG A 5 47.37 -5.57 -113.19
CA ARG A 5 48.26 -4.43 -112.91
C ARG A 5 47.66 -3.33 -111.99
N ALA A 6 48.36 -2.67 -111.16
CA ALA A 6 49.77 -2.63 -110.66
C ALA A 6 49.82 -1.60 -109.53
N SER A 7 50.71 -1.83 -108.63
CA SER A 7 51.56 -0.92 -107.86
C SER A 7 51.18 0.55 -107.62
N ALA A 8 51.20 0.97 -106.37
CA ALA A 8 52.06 2.10 -105.96
C ALA A 8 52.16 2.29 -104.45
N LEU A 9 53.31 2.34 -104.04
CA LEU A 9 53.98 2.76 -102.79
C LEU A 9 53.51 4.11 -102.29
N GLY A 10 53.22 4.25 -100.93
CA GLY A 10 52.95 5.52 -100.32
C GLY A 10 53.22 5.42 -98.81
N ILE A 11 54.43 5.71 -98.45
CA ILE A 11 54.91 5.96 -97.10
C ILE A 11 54.23 7.24 -96.54
N CYS A 12 53.50 7.21 -95.38
CA CYS A 12 53.28 8.42 -94.57
C CYS A 12 53.04 8.09 -93.11
N LEU A 13 53.99 8.49 -92.34
CA LEU A 13 54.00 9.03 -90.99
C LEU A 13 52.85 8.70 -90.11
N LEU A 14 53.14 7.96 -89.02
CA LEU A 14 52.43 7.71 -87.82
C LEU A 14 52.58 8.93 -86.85
N PRO A 15 51.49 9.55 -86.31
CA PRO A 15 51.57 10.29 -85.05
C PRO A 15 51.09 9.37 -83.93
N VAL A 16 51.97 9.06 -83.02
CA VAL A 16 51.68 8.43 -81.69
C VAL A 16 50.83 9.39 -80.88
N LEU A 17 49.55 9.15 -80.75
CA LEU A 17 48.70 9.75 -79.73
C LEU A 17 48.86 8.99 -78.40
N LEU A 18 49.60 9.57 -77.50
CA LEU A 18 49.63 9.23 -76.08
C LEU A 18 48.25 9.58 -75.50
N THR A 19 47.36 8.62 -75.44
CA THR A 19 46.15 8.74 -74.55
C THR A 19 46.61 8.62 -73.13
N ALA A 20 46.62 9.76 -72.41
CA ALA A 20 46.73 9.82 -70.94
C ALA A 20 45.63 8.95 -70.33
N CYS A 21 45.99 7.95 -69.51
CA CYS A 21 45.08 7.25 -68.61
C CYS A 21 44.51 8.28 -67.66
N ASP A 22 43.27 8.69 -67.86
CA ASP A 22 42.46 9.36 -66.93
C ASP A 22 42.24 8.38 -65.77
N ARG A 23 42.91 8.62 -64.60
CA ARG A 23 42.71 7.83 -63.42
C ARG A 23 41.31 8.14 -62.90
N PRO A 24 40.40 7.15 -62.77
CA PRO A 24 39.11 7.41 -62.18
C PRO A 24 39.34 8.01 -60.78
N PRO A 25 38.53 8.96 -60.35
CA PRO A 25 38.66 9.54 -59.02
C PRO A 25 38.70 8.39 -57.99
N SER A 26 39.79 8.35 -57.22
CA SER A 26 40.00 7.41 -56.13
C SER A 26 38.73 7.47 -55.26
N VAL A 27 37.86 6.44 -55.37
CA VAL A 27 36.79 6.24 -54.39
C VAL A 27 37.50 6.14 -53.05
N ALA A 28 37.34 7.15 -52.23
CA ALA A 28 37.93 7.16 -50.90
C ALA A 28 37.53 5.85 -50.21
N ASP A 29 38.54 5.11 -49.73
CA ASP A 29 38.30 3.83 -49.05
C ASP A 29 37.29 4.09 -47.92
N PRO A 30 36.14 3.43 -47.87
CA PRO A 30 35.15 3.63 -46.83
C PRO A 30 35.72 3.45 -45.41
N ARG A 31 36.87 2.76 -45.29
CA ARG A 31 37.56 2.53 -44.02
C ARG A 31 38.35 3.75 -43.52
N THR A 32 38.60 4.74 -44.40
CA THR A 32 39.31 5.99 -44.07
C THR A 32 38.36 7.13 -43.73
N GLN A 33 37.05 6.93 -43.93
CA GLN A 33 36.05 7.92 -43.53
C GLN A 33 35.73 7.81 -42.03
N PRO A 34 35.51 8.94 -41.33
CA PRO A 34 35.08 8.89 -39.94
C PRO A 34 33.80 8.06 -39.78
N PRO A 35 33.72 7.15 -38.79
CA PRO A 35 32.55 6.29 -38.64
C PRO A 35 31.30 7.11 -38.32
N LYS A 36 30.16 6.68 -38.91
CA LYS A 36 28.85 7.30 -38.61
C LYS A 36 28.31 6.74 -37.33
N VAL A 37 28.06 7.63 -36.35
CA VAL A 37 27.51 7.29 -35.04
C VAL A 37 26.11 7.87 -34.84
N ARG A 38 25.24 7.12 -34.18
CA ARG A 38 23.94 7.63 -33.70
C ARG A 38 24.17 8.25 -32.33
N VAL A 39 23.68 9.46 -32.17
CA VAL A 39 23.82 10.23 -30.90
C VAL A 39 22.49 10.33 -30.19
N VAL A 40 22.52 10.25 -28.86
CA VAL A 40 21.38 10.48 -27.97
C VAL A 40 21.83 11.46 -26.87
N GLU A 41 20.91 12.24 -26.37
CA GLU A 41 21.16 13.11 -25.21
C GLU A 41 20.90 12.37 -23.91
N ALA A 42 21.78 12.58 -22.90
CA ALA A 42 21.55 12.10 -21.55
C ALA A 42 20.33 12.82 -20.96
N GLY A 43 19.27 12.10 -20.76
CA GLY A 43 18.02 12.61 -20.18
C GLY A 43 17.93 12.37 -18.67
N PRO A 44 16.99 13.02 -17.98
CA PRO A 44 16.73 12.72 -16.58
C PRO A 44 16.38 11.24 -16.42
N ALA A 45 16.91 10.62 -15.38
CA ALA A 45 16.53 9.26 -15.05
C ALA A 45 15.02 9.24 -14.73
N PRO A 46 14.23 8.34 -15.33
CA PRO A 46 12.84 8.21 -14.94
C PRO A 46 12.79 7.86 -13.46
N GLU A 47 11.94 8.54 -12.69
CA GLU A 47 11.67 8.15 -11.31
C GLU A 47 11.25 6.68 -11.32
N GLY A 48 12.10 5.84 -10.75
CA GLY A 48 11.81 4.42 -10.65
C GLY A 48 10.59 4.23 -9.77
N HIS A 49 9.45 3.87 -10.34
CA HIS A 49 8.28 3.48 -9.59
C HIS A 49 8.17 1.97 -9.56
N ARG A 50 7.98 1.41 -8.37
CA ARG A 50 7.70 -0.01 -8.18
C ARG A 50 6.24 -0.20 -7.83
N ALA A 51 5.59 -1.13 -8.53
CA ALA A 51 4.20 -1.47 -8.28
C ALA A 51 4.08 -2.60 -7.25
N PHE A 52 3.26 -2.38 -6.23
CA PHE A 52 2.96 -3.37 -5.20
C PHE A 52 1.46 -3.56 -5.12
N THR A 53 1.05 -4.81 -5.13
CA THR A 53 -0.36 -5.17 -5.00
C THR A 53 -0.71 -5.37 -3.53
N GLY A 54 -1.86 -4.86 -3.13
CA GLY A 54 -2.40 -4.98 -1.79
C GLY A 54 -3.91 -5.10 -1.76
N VAL A 55 -4.47 -5.02 -0.57
CA VAL A 55 -5.91 -5.14 -0.32
C VAL A 55 -6.42 -3.90 0.40
N VAL A 56 -7.59 -3.42 -0.01
CA VAL A 56 -8.29 -2.32 0.66
C VAL A 56 -8.91 -2.82 1.96
N THR A 57 -8.57 -2.18 3.07
CA THR A 57 -9.12 -2.47 4.40
C THR A 57 -9.70 -1.22 5.05
N ALA A 58 -10.55 -1.39 6.04
CA ALA A 58 -10.90 -0.29 6.92
C ALA A 58 -9.71 0.00 7.86
N ARG A 59 -9.52 1.26 8.19
CA ARG A 59 -8.47 1.66 9.15
C ARG A 59 -8.63 0.98 10.51
N VAL A 60 -9.87 0.79 10.95
CA VAL A 60 -10.18 0.11 12.21
C VAL A 60 -11.18 -1.00 11.94
N GLN A 61 -10.82 -2.20 12.36
CA GLN A 61 -11.72 -3.35 12.39
C GLN A 61 -11.85 -3.83 13.83
N SER A 62 -13.06 -4.22 14.25
CA SER A 62 -13.35 -4.74 15.59
C SER A 62 -13.97 -6.12 15.46
N ASP A 63 -13.41 -7.06 16.19
CA ASP A 63 -14.02 -8.37 16.37
C ASP A 63 -14.93 -8.27 17.60
N LEU A 64 -16.26 -8.30 17.34
CA LEU A 64 -17.29 -8.15 18.34
C LEU A 64 -17.72 -9.53 18.84
N GLY A 65 -17.85 -9.67 20.17
CA GLY A 65 -18.28 -10.88 20.85
C GLY A 65 -19.20 -10.59 22.02
N PHE A 66 -19.91 -11.62 22.47
CA PHE A 66 -20.74 -11.53 23.65
C PHE A 66 -19.89 -11.50 24.93
N ARG A 67 -20.35 -10.79 25.95
CA ARG A 67 -19.70 -10.74 27.29
C ARG A 67 -20.12 -11.91 28.19
N VAL A 68 -21.14 -12.67 27.77
CA VAL A 68 -21.66 -13.86 28.44
C VAL A 68 -21.70 -15.02 27.46
N SER A 69 -21.62 -16.25 27.94
CA SER A 69 -21.75 -17.45 27.13
C SER A 69 -23.23 -17.78 26.92
N GLY A 70 -23.56 -18.41 25.78
CA GLY A 70 -24.92 -18.84 25.51
C GLY A 70 -25.11 -19.35 24.09
N LYS A 71 -26.33 -19.81 23.78
CA LYS A 71 -26.75 -20.26 22.46
C LYS A 71 -27.20 -19.03 21.64
N VAL A 72 -26.70 -18.86 20.43
CA VAL A 72 -27.18 -17.84 19.48
C VAL A 72 -28.59 -18.22 19.04
N MET A 73 -29.55 -17.33 19.29
CA MET A 73 -30.96 -17.51 18.87
C MET A 73 -31.22 -16.83 17.54
N GLU A 74 -30.73 -15.61 17.37
CA GLU A 74 -31.05 -14.79 16.21
C GLU A 74 -29.82 -14.00 15.74
N ARG A 75 -29.74 -13.85 14.43
CA ARG A 75 -28.81 -12.95 13.74
C ARG A 75 -29.63 -11.92 12.97
N PHE A 76 -29.35 -10.64 13.21
CA PHE A 76 -30.10 -9.51 12.64
C PHE A 76 -29.37 -8.84 11.48
N VAL A 77 -28.16 -9.26 11.16
CA VAL A 77 -27.31 -8.64 10.15
C VAL A 77 -26.61 -9.67 9.29
N ASP A 78 -26.33 -9.31 8.05
CA ASP A 78 -25.60 -10.14 7.09
C ASP A 78 -24.23 -9.50 6.76
N THR A 79 -23.32 -10.32 6.23
CA THR A 79 -22.04 -9.85 5.69
C THR A 79 -22.28 -8.86 4.56
N GLY A 80 -21.54 -7.73 4.56
CA GLY A 80 -21.70 -6.63 3.62
C GLY A 80 -22.72 -5.58 4.04
N GLN A 81 -23.54 -5.83 5.07
CA GLN A 81 -24.55 -4.89 5.53
C GLN A 81 -23.92 -3.71 6.29
N ALA A 82 -24.38 -2.49 5.97
CA ALA A 82 -24.08 -1.30 6.75
C ALA A 82 -24.91 -1.29 8.03
N VAL A 83 -24.29 -0.92 9.15
CA VAL A 83 -24.91 -0.85 10.47
C VAL A 83 -24.60 0.47 11.16
N SER A 84 -25.51 0.93 12.00
CA SER A 84 -25.33 2.11 12.83
C SER A 84 -24.99 1.71 14.27
N ARG A 85 -24.30 2.61 14.99
CA ARG A 85 -24.00 2.43 16.41
C ARG A 85 -25.26 2.14 17.21
N GLY A 86 -25.21 1.09 18.06
CA GLY A 86 -26.32 0.63 18.87
C GLY A 86 -27.28 -0.31 18.14
N GLN A 87 -27.14 -0.50 16.83
CA GLN A 87 -27.95 -1.47 16.09
C GLN A 87 -27.66 -2.89 16.57
N ARG A 88 -28.74 -3.68 16.79
CA ARG A 88 -28.61 -5.08 17.21
C ARG A 88 -28.01 -5.91 16.08
N LEU A 89 -27.02 -6.72 16.43
CA LEU A 89 -26.31 -7.60 15.51
C LEU A 89 -26.72 -9.07 15.69
N MET A 90 -26.71 -9.55 16.93
CA MET A 90 -27.06 -10.91 17.30
C MET A 90 -27.68 -10.95 18.69
N ARG A 91 -28.41 -12.03 19.00
CA ARG A 91 -29.01 -12.27 20.31
C ARG A 91 -28.77 -13.71 20.75
N LEU A 92 -28.35 -13.87 22.00
CA LEU A 92 -28.32 -15.16 22.69
C LEU A 92 -29.69 -15.49 23.26
N ASP A 93 -29.90 -16.75 23.63
CA ASP A 93 -31.04 -17.18 24.46
C ASP A 93 -30.99 -16.47 25.82
N PRO A 94 -31.94 -15.60 26.13
CA PRO A 94 -31.94 -14.85 27.39
C PRO A 94 -32.60 -15.58 28.54
N ALA A 95 -33.17 -16.78 28.35
CA ALA A 95 -34.09 -17.41 29.30
C ALA A 95 -33.46 -17.58 30.70
N ASP A 96 -32.31 -18.20 30.77
CA ASP A 96 -31.64 -18.45 32.05
C ASP A 96 -31.18 -17.15 32.72
N LEU A 97 -30.65 -16.18 31.95
CA LEU A 97 -30.24 -14.87 32.43
C LEU A 97 -31.43 -14.06 32.96
N ALA A 98 -32.58 -14.15 32.29
CA ALA A 98 -33.81 -13.50 32.72
C ALA A 98 -34.34 -14.11 34.04
N LEU A 99 -34.32 -15.43 34.17
CA LEU A 99 -34.73 -16.12 35.41
C LEU A 99 -33.81 -15.75 36.58
N GLN A 100 -32.48 -15.67 36.33
CA GLN A 100 -31.52 -15.24 37.35
C GLN A 100 -31.73 -13.80 37.75
N SER A 101 -31.95 -12.88 36.80
CA SER A 101 -32.28 -11.47 37.10
C SER A 101 -33.54 -11.34 37.93
N ASN A 102 -34.63 -12.06 37.56
CA ASN A 102 -35.88 -12.07 38.33
C ASN A 102 -35.68 -12.58 39.77
N ALA A 103 -34.91 -13.67 39.94
CA ALA A 103 -34.64 -14.19 41.30
C ALA A 103 -33.94 -13.17 42.20
N ARG A 104 -32.96 -12.42 41.61
CA ARG A 104 -32.28 -11.33 42.34
C ARG A 104 -33.19 -10.16 42.64
N GLU A 105 -34.10 -9.81 41.78
CA GLU A 105 -35.12 -8.77 42.00
C GLU A 105 -36.09 -9.13 43.13
N GLN A 106 -36.53 -10.41 43.23
CA GLN A 106 -37.34 -10.89 44.32
C GLN A 106 -36.59 -10.84 45.67
N ALA A 107 -35.29 -11.15 45.69
CA ALA A 107 -34.45 -11.01 46.88
C ALA A 107 -34.35 -9.55 47.35
N VAL A 108 -34.22 -8.59 46.42
CA VAL A 108 -34.26 -7.14 46.74
C VAL A 108 -35.64 -6.75 47.30
N ALA A 109 -36.75 -7.26 46.77
CA ALA A 109 -38.08 -6.95 47.29
C ALA A 109 -38.26 -7.44 48.73
N ALA A 110 -37.79 -8.63 49.06
CA ALA A 110 -37.80 -9.19 50.40
C ALA A 110 -36.96 -8.37 51.39
N ALA A 111 -35.71 -8.03 51.00
CA ALA A 111 -34.83 -7.21 51.81
C ALA A 111 -35.36 -5.78 52.03
N ARG A 112 -36.03 -5.21 51.01
CA ARG A 112 -36.68 -3.90 51.15
C ARG A 112 -37.82 -3.93 52.18
N ALA A 113 -38.64 -4.99 52.17
CA ALA A 113 -39.70 -5.15 53.18
C ALA A 113 -39.13 -5.23 54.59
N LEU A 114 -38.04 -6.02 54.77
CA LEU A 114 -37.38 -6.15 56.07
C LEU A 114 -36.73 -4.83 56.52
N ALA A 115 -36.03 -4.13 55.63
CA ALA A 115 -35.44 -2.83 55.94
C ALA A 115 -36.50 -1.78 56.29
N THR A 116 -37.66 -1.82 55.62
CA THR A 116 -38.79 -0.93 55.97
C THR A 116 -39.37 -1.23 57.33
N GLN A 117 -39.55 -2.50 57.65
CA GLN A 117 -40.05 -2.95 58.95
C GLN A 117 -39.11 -2.52 60.08
N THR A 118 -37.82 -2.88 59.97
CA THR A 118 -36.84 -2.58 61.02
C THR A 118 -36.63 -1.08 61.20
N ALA A 119 -36.67 -0.28 60.13
CA ALA A 119 -36.62 1.17 60.20
C ALA A 119 -37.83 1.79 60.92
N ASN A 120 -39.05 1.20 60.71
CA ASN A 120 -40.23 1.63 61.45
C ASN A 120 -40.16 1.25 62.91
N ASP A 121 -39.61 0.07 63.22
CA ASP A 121 -39.41 -0.36 64.64
C ASP A 121 -38.36 0.53 65.32
N GLU A 122 -37.26 0.81 64.66
CA GLU A 122 -36.24 1.73 65.18
C GLU A 122 -36.84 3.14 65.46
N ARG A 123 -37.63 3.69 64.51
CA ARG A 123 -38.28 5.00 64.68
C ARG A 123 -39.21 5.05 65.86
N ARG A 124 -40.04 3.99 66.09
CA ARG A 124 -40.91 3.89 67.26
C ARG A 124 -40.09 3.84 68.55
N ASN A 125 -39.05 3.01 68.57
CA ASN A 125 -38.25 2.84 69.78
C ASN A 125 -37.36 4.07 70.10
N ARG A 126 -36.96 4.86 69.06
CA ARG A 126 -36.30 6.15 69.30
C ARG A 126 -37.17 7.13 70.09
N GLN A 127 -38.45 7.16 69.85
CA GLN A 127 -39.40 8.00 70.67
C GLN A 127 -39.54 7.50 72.11
N LEU A 128 -39.54 6.15 72.27
CA LEU A 128 -39.71 5.52 73.62
C LEU A 128 -38.46 5.69 74.46
N VAL A 129 -37.24 5.67 73.94
CA VAL A 129 -36.02 5.93 74.69
C VAL A 129 -35.94 7.39 75.09
N ALA A 130 -36.40 8.34 74.27
CA ALA A 130 -36.45 9.77 74.60
C ALA A 130 -37.40 10.07 75.72
N SER A 131 -38.48 9.30 75.93
CA SER A 131 -39.40 9.39 77.05
C SER A 131 -38.98 8.59 78.29
N GLY A 132 -37.85 7.85 78.22
CA GLY A 132 -37.42 6.98 79.35
C GLY A 132 -38.19 5.65 79.44
N ALA A 133 -39.03 5.32 78.48
CA ALA A 133 -39.89 4.10 78.53
C ALA A 133 -39.14 2.81 78.24
N ILE A 134 -37.93 2.89 77.56
CA ILE A 134 -37.04 1.76 77.31
C ILE A 134 -35.57 2.14 77.60
N SER A 135 -34.72 1.12 77.84
CA SER A 135 -33.31 1.34 78.11
C SER A 135 -32.53 1.68 76.83
N ALA A 136 -31.41 2.42 76.89
CA ALA A 136 -30.55 2.75 75.81
C ALA A 136 -30.02 1.46 75.10
N ALA A 137 -29.65 0.45 75.87
CA ALA A 137 -29.18 -0.84 75.30
C ALA A 137 -30.27 -1.53 74.45
N ASN A 138 -31.55 -1.40 74.82
CA ASN A 138 -32.65 -1.96 74.01
C ASN A 138 -32.86 -1.17 72.73
N TYR A 139 -32.76 0.16 72.77
CA TYR A 139 -32.79 0.99 71.56
C TYR A 139 -31.62 0.69 70.64
N ASP A 140 -30.37 0.53 71.11
CA ASP A 140 -29.18 0.20 70.32
C ASP A 140 -29.36 -1.11 69.56
N ARG A 141 -30.09 -2.08 70.15
CA ARG A 141 -30.43 -3.33 69.43
C ARG A 141 -31.33 -3.08 68.21
N PHE A 142 -32.42 -2.26 68.38
CA PHE A 142 -33.29 -1.94 67.27
C PHE A 142 -32.59 -1.13 66.19
N LYS A 143 -31.71 -0.21 66.59
CA LYS A 143 -30.87 0.56 65.66
C LYS A 143 -29.93 -0.35 64.85
N SER A 144 -29.24 -1.26 65.55
CA SER A 144 -28.33 -2.20 64.89
C SER A 144 -29.05 -3.11 63.89
N LEU A 145 -30.29 -3.58 64.24
CA LEU A 145 -31.12 -4.36 63.31
C LEU A 145 -31.52 -3.55 62.07
N ALA A 146 -31.91 -2.28 62.24
CA ALA A 146 -32.27 -1.42 61.12
C ALA A 146 -31.07 -1.09 60.22
N ASP A 147 -29.92 -0.82 60.85
CA ASP A 147 -28.68 -0.54 60.10
C ASP A 147 -28.21 -1.77 59.31
N THR A 148 -28.27 -2.98 59.92
CA THR A 148 -27.94 -4.25 59.23
C THR A 148 -28.90 -4.50 58.07
N ALA A 149 -30.21 -4.42 58.26
CA ALA A 149 -31.19 -4.65 57.20
C ALA A 149 -31.07 -3.64 56.06
N ARG A 150 -30.65 -2.40 56.34
CA ARG A 150 -30.36 -1.38 55.34
C ARG A 150 -29.12 -1.76 54.54
N ALA A 151 -28.05 -2.22 55.19
CA ALA A 151 -26.81 -2.65 54.53
C ALA A 151 -27.07 -3.86 53.64
N ASP A 152 -27.86 -4.84 54.10
CA ASP A 152 -28.25 -6.01 53.32
C ASP A 152 -29.05 -5.64 52.08
N LEU A 153 -29.99 -4.70 52.18
CA LEU A 153 -30.75 -4.19 51.04
C LEU A 153 -29.83 -3.58 49.99
N VAL A 154 -28.84 -2.76 50.39
CA VAL A 154 -27.88 -2.14 49.48
C VAL A 154 -27.04 -3.23 48.76
N ALA A 155 -26.57 -4.24 49.49
CA ALA A 155 -25.79 -5.35 48.91
C ALA A 155 -26.60 -6.13 47.89
N LEU A 156 -27.86 -6.47 48.19
CA LEU A 156 -28.75 -7.19 47.28
C LEU A 156 -29.12 -6.37 46.04
N GLN A 157 -29.32 -5.04 46.21
CA GLN A 157 -29.53 -4.13 45.06
C GLN A 157 -28.33 -4.13 44.11
N ALA A 158 -27.09 -4.10 44.64
CA ALA A 158 -25.89 -4.20 43.80
C ALA A 158 -25.83 -5.53 43.07
N GLN A 159 -26.16 -6.67 43.71
CA GLN A 159 -26.19 -7.98 43.05
C GLN A 159 -27.25 -8.05 41.95
N ALA A 160 -28.45 -7.49 42.17
CA ALA A 160 -29.50 -7.42 41.16
C ALA A 160 -29.09 -6.55 39.95
N ALA A 161 -28.35 -5.46 40.20
CA ALA A 161 -27.81 -4.62 39.13
C ALA A 161 -26.82 -5.39 38.27
N VAL A 162 -25.91 -6.18 38.87
CA VAL A 162 -24.99 -7.06 38.11
C VAL A 162 -25.76 -8.03 37.23
N SER A 163 -26.75 -8.74 37.78
CA SER A 163 -27.55 -9.72 37.05
C SER A 163 -28.34 -9.10 35.88
N ARG A 164 -28.87 -7.89 36.06
CA ARG A 164 -29.50 -7.13 34.96
C ARG A 164 -28.51 -6.76 33.85
N ASN A 165 -27.30 -6.39 34.20
CA ASN A 165 -26.24 -6.12 33.23
C ASN A 165 -25.90 -7.39 32.42
N GLU A 166 -25.73 -8.53 33.11
CA GLU A 166 -25.48 -9.84 32.45
C GLU A 166 -26.59 -10.19 31.46
N GLN A 167 -27.87 -10.00 31.85
CA GLN A 167 -29.01 -10.19 30.98
C GLN A 167 -28.94 -9.27 29.74
N SER A 168 -28.54 -8.01 29.92
CA SER A 168 -28.39 -7.07 28.79
C SER A 168 -27.30 -7.49 27.80
N TYR A 169 -26.25 -8.19 28.26
CA TYR A 169 -25.17 -8.69 27.43
C TYR A 169 -25.58 -9.86 26.52
N ALA A 170 -26.77 -10.44 26.70
CA ALA A 170 -27.35 -11.40 25.77
C ALA A 170 -27.68 -10.78 24.40
N THR A 171 -27.70 -9.45 24.27
CA THR A 171 -27.88 -8.76 22.99
C THR A 171 -26.59 -8.08 22.61
N LEU A 172 -26.01 -8.50 21.47
CA LEU A 172 -24.83 -7.86 20.87
C LEU A 172 -25.28 -6.72 19.96
N SER A 173 -24.74 -5.53 20.19
CA SER A 173 -24.99 -4.35 19.36
C SER A 173 -23.69 -3.79 18.81
N ALA A 174 -23.76 -3.07 17.67
CA ALA A 174 -22.63 -2.39 17.06
C ALA A 174 -22.11 -1.27 18.01
N ASP A 175 -20.80 -1.23 18.22
CA ASP A 175 -20.13 -0.20 19.01
C ASP A 175 -19.92 1.12 18.25
N SER A 176 -20.05 1.07 16.91
CA SER A 176 -19.84 2.20 16.00
C SER A 176 -20.60 1.98 14.68
N ASP A 177 -20.74 3.04 13.90
CA ASP A 177 -21.16 2.93 12.51
C ASP A 177 -20.11 2.17 11.69
N GLY A 178 -20.55 1.39 10.72
CA GLY A 178 -19.63 0.60 9.90
C GLY A 178 -20.31 -0.39 8.98
N VAL A 179 -19.53 -1.35 8.50
CA VAL A 179 -19.97 -2.43 7.61
C VAL A 179 -19.57 -3.78 8.23
N VAL A 180 -20.47 -4.72 8.26
CA VAL A 180 -20.19 -6.10 8.69
C VAL A 180 -19.31 -6.79 7.65
N VAL A 181 -18.08 -7.12 8.03
CA VAL A 181 -17.12 -7.79 7.14
C VAL A 181 -17.32 -9.30 7.14
N ALA A 182 -17.62 -9.85 8.31
CA ALA A 182 -17.88 -11.28 8.45
C ALA A 182 -18.80 -11.56 9.63
N THR A 183 -19.63 -12.59 9.49
CA THR A 183 -20.37 -13.25 10.58
C THR A 183 -19.64 -14.56 10.89
N LEU A 184 -19.21 -14.74 12.15
CA LEU A 184 -18.35 -15.83 12.61
C LEU A 184 -19.13 -16.85 13.46
N ALA A 185 -20.42 -16.60 13.69
CA ALA A 185 -21.31 -17.49 14.40
C ALA A 185 -22.71 -17.48 13.77
N GLU A 186 -23.39 -18.62 13.80
CA GLU A 186 -24.72 -18.82 13.23
C GLU A 186 -25.76 -19.13 14.31
N PRO A 187 -27.07 -18.84 14.05
CA PRO A 187 -28.16 -19.26 14.93
C PRO A 187 -28.10 -20.76 15.22
N GLY A 188 -28.30 -21.12 16.49
CA GLY A 188 -28.17 -22.48 16.96
C GLY A 188 -26.81 -22.85 17.55
N GLN A 189 -25.76 -22.09 17.27
CA GLN A 189 -24.42 -22.31 17.78
C GLN A 189 -24.31 -21.84 19.24
N VAL A 190 -23.54 -22.56 20.04
CA VAL A 190 -23.15 -22.14 21.39
C VAL A 190 -21.81 -21.42 21.33
N VAL A 191 -21.73 -20.22 21.90
CA VAL A 191 -20.54 -19.37 21.92
C VAL A 191 -20.11 -19.06 23.34
N SER A 192 -18.80 -18.89 23.51
CA SER A 192 -18.20 -18.52 24.80
C SER A 192 -18.10 -16.99 24.95
N ALA A 193 -18.05 -16.51 26.20
CA ALA A 193 -17.78 -15.11 26.46
C ALA A 193 -16.41 -14.70 25.86
N GLY A 194 -16.38 -13.58 25.15
CA GLY A 194 -15.19 -13.06 24.45
C GLY A 194 -14.92 -13.70 23.10
N GLN A 195 -15.65 -14.73 22.67
CA GLN A 195 -15.53 -15.28 21.33
C GLN A 195 -16.02 -14.27 20.30
N ALA A 196 -15.20 -14.02 19.26
CA ALA A 196 -15.61 -13.18 18.13
C ALA A 196 -16.76 -13.83 17.36
N VAL A 197 -17.86 -13.10 17.17
CA VAL A 197 -19.05 -13.56 16.42
C VAL A 197 -19.38 -12.68 15.21
N VAL A 198 -18.96 -11.43 15.24
CA VAL A 198 -19.11 -10.47 14.12
C VAL A 198 -17.83 -9.67 13.97
N ARG A 199 -17.33 -9.52 12.74
CA ARG A 199 -16.26 -8.58 12.42
C ARG A 199 -16.85 -7.34 11.79
N LEU A 200 -16.64 -6.20 12.43
CA LEU A 200 -17.12 -4.89 12.01
C LEU A 200 -15.97 -4.02 11.51
N ALA A 201 -16.04 -3.58 10.25
CA ALA A 201 -15.19 -2.53 9.72
C ALA A 201 -15.83 -1.18 10.06
N LYS A 202 -15.17 -0.39 10.93
CA LYS A 202 -15.70 0.92 11.34
C LYS A 202 -15.72 1.88 10.16
N ALA A 203 -16.73 2.73 10.10
CA ALA A 203 -16.83 3.80 9.12
C ALA A 203 -15.63 4.75 9.26
N GLY A 204 -15.12 5.26 8.14
CA GLY A 204 -13.95 6.14 8.11
C GLY A 204 -13.01 5.85 6.96
N LEU A 205 -11.76 6.29 7.11
CA LEU A 205 -10.75 6.19 6.07
C LEU A 205 -10.46 4.73 5.68
N ARG A 206 -10.30 4.51 4.38
CA ARG A 206 -9.85 3.25 3.80
C ARG A 206 -8.32 3.25 3.71
N GLU A 207 -7.73 2.09 3.90
CA GLU A 207 -6.29 1.90 3.79
C GLU A 207 -5.98 0.76 2.82
N ALA A 208 -4.93 0.96 2.02
CA ALA A 208 -4.32 -0.11 1.26
C ALA A 208 -3.25 -0.77 2.13
N VAL A 209 -3.37 -2.06 2.37
CA VAL A 209 -2.36 -2.87 3.06
C VAL A 209 -1.53 -3.58 2.00
N VAL A 210 -0.24 -3.29 1.95
CA VAL A 210 0.72 -3.88 1.02
C VAL A 210 1.93 -4.44 1.76
N GLN A 211 2.58 -5.42 1.15
CA GLN A 211 3.82 -6.01 1.66
C GLN A 211 5.01 -5.45 0.88
N LEU A 212 5.93 -4.80 1.56
CA LEU A 212 7.11 -4.20 0.96
C LEU A 212 8.37 -5.03 1.26
N PRO A 213 9.28 -5.23 0.29
CA PRO A 213 10.54 -5.93 0.52
C PRO A 213 11.48 -5.10 1.40
N GLU A 214 12.49 -5.74 2.00
CA GLU A 214 13.50 -5.08 2.85
C GLU A 214 14.25 -3.94 2.14
N THR A 215 14.37 -4.03 0.81
CA THR A 215 15.07 -3.04 -0.02
C THR A 215 14.29 -1.75 -0.22
N LEU A 216 13.02 -1.69 0.22
CA LEU A 216 12.15 -0.52 0.03
C LEU A 216 11.49 -0.13 1.34
N ARG A 217 12.03 0.89 1.99
CA ARG A 217 11.48 1.47 3.22
C ARG A 217 11.15 2.96 3.02
N PRO A 218 9.97 3.29 2.45
CA PRO A 218 9.59 4.67 2.24
C PRO A 218 9.39 5.40 3.57
N ALA A 219 9.63 6.71 3.59
CA ALA A 219 9.41 7.52 4.77
C ALA A 219 7.92 7.64 5.10
N LEU A 220 7.57 7.68 6.39
CA LEU A 220 6.20 7.97 6.83
C LEU A 220 5.73 9.30 6.25
N GLY A 221 4.50 9.35 5.78
CA GLY A 221 3.92 10.50 5.09
C GLY A 221 4.25 10.59 3.60
N SER A 222 5.09 9.69 3.06
CA SER A 222 5.35 9.65 1.61
C SER A 222 4.09 9.29 0.83
N SER A 223 3.99 9.86 -0.38
CA SER A 223 2.87 9.64 -1.29
C SER A 223 3.17 8.51 -2.28
N ALA A 224 2.14 7.76 -2.63
CA ALA A 224 2.13 6.78 -3.70
C ALA A 224 0.90 6.99 -4.60
N GLN A 225 0.97 6.52 -5.83
CA GLN A 225 -0.20 6.47 -6.70
C GLN A 225 -0.92 5.14 -6.45
N ALA A 226 -2.24 5.20 -6.24
CA ALA A 226 -3.08 4.04 -6.03
C ALA A 226 -4.00 3.82 -7.23
N THR A 227 -4.12 2.58 -7.70
CA THR A 227 -5.03 2.20 -8.76
C THR A 227 -5.81 0.96 -8.31
N LEU A 228 -7.15 1.05 -8.31
CA LEU A 228 -8.00 -0.10 -8.02
C LEU A 228 -8.09 -1.02 -9.22
N PHE A 229 -8.07 -2.32 -8.97
CA PHE A 229 -8.27 -3.32 -10.03
C PHE A 229 -9.65 -3.17 -10.67
N GLY A 230 -9.70 -3.14 -12.00
CA GLY A 230 -10.95 -2.97 -12.76
C GLY A 230 -11.43 -1.52 -12.94
N ALA A 231 -10.82 -0.54 -12.28
CA ALA A 231 -11.11 0.87 -12.50
C ALA A 231 -10.17 1.44 -13.58
N SER A 232 -10.58 1.38 -14.83
CA SER A 232 -9.78 1.89 -15.95
C SER A 232 -9.55 3.40 -15.82
N GLY A 233 -8.30 3.80 -15.55
CA GLY A 233 -7.84 5.19 -15.66
C GLY A 233 -7.94 6.03 -14.40
N ASN A 234 -8.56 5.59 -13.34
CA ASN A 234 -8.74 6.40 -12.12
C ASN A 234 -7.57 6.19 -11.14
N ARG A 235 -6.58 7.12 -11.18
CA ARG A 235 -5.44 7.13 -10.28
C ARG A 235 -5.76 8.01 -9.06
N GLY A 236 -5.74 7.42 -7.87
CA GLY A 236 -5.84 8.14 -6.61
C GLY A 236 -4.48 8.34 -5.97
N THR A 237 -4.45 9.14 -4.92
CA THR A 237 -3.28 9.29 -4.07
C THR A 237 -3.41 8.39 -2.85
N ALA A 238 -2.30 7.85 -2.39
CA ALA A 238 -2.20 7.09 -1.15
C ALA A 238 -1.04 7.62 -0.32
N THR A 239 -1.25 7.83 0.98
CA THR A 239 -0.21 8.37 1.88
C THR A 239 0.18 7.31 2.89
N LEU A 240 1.48 7.03 3.02
CA LEU A 240 2.01 6.07 3.98
C LEU A 240 1.77 6.57 5.40
N ARG A 241 0.91 5.87 6.15
CA ARG A 241 0.63 6.17 7.55
C ARG A 241 1.45 5.31 8.51
N GLN A 242 1.65 4.05 8.15
CA GLN A 242 2.32 3.09 9.02
C GLN A 242 3.15 2.13 8.19
N LEU A 243 4.37 1.89 8.66
CA LEU A 243 5.27 0.86 8.16
C LEU A 243 5.67 -0.01 9.35
N ALA A 244 5.49 -1.31 9.24
CA ALA A 244 5.92 -2.24 10.26
C ALA A 244 7.43 -2.16 10.43
N ASP A 245 7.91 -2.24 11.67
CA ASP A 245 9.35 -2.26 11.95
C ASP A 245 9.92 -3.69 12.00
N ALA A 246 9.06 -4.67 12.22
CA ALA A 246 9.40 -6.08 12.14
C ALA A 246 8.94 -6.66 10.80
N ALA A 247 9.83 -7.38 10.13
CA ALA A 247 9.48 -8.14 8.93
C ALA A 247 8.71 -9.41 9.31
N ASP A 248 7.77 -9.79 8.45
CA ASP A 248 7.16 -11.11 8.52
C ASP A 248 8.26 -12.17 8.29
N PRO A 249 8.44 -13.13 9.22
CA PRO A 249 9.55 -14.09 9.15
C PRO A 249 9.46 -15.06 7.97
N LEU A 250 8.26 -15.28 7.44
CA LEU A 250 8.03 -16.21 6.33
C LEU A 250 8.29 -15.55 4.98
N THR A 251 7.77 -14.34 4.78
CA THR A 251 7.82 -13.62 3.50
C THR A 251 8.98 -12.65 3.41
N ARG A 252 9.61 -12.28 4.53
CA ARG A 252 10.66 -11.25 4.66
C ARG A 252 10.22 -9.90 4.11
N THR A 253 8.95 -9.56 4.33
CA THR A 253 8.36 -8.30 3.90
C THR A 253 7.85 -7.51 5.09
N PHE A 254 7.77 -6.20 4.93
CA PHE A 254 7.22 -5.27 5.92
C PHE A 254 5.80 -4.87 5.52
N GLU A 255 4.86 -4.99 6.44
CA GLU A 255 3.51 -4.49 6.21
C GLU A 255 3.52 -2.95 6.18
N ALA A 256 2.99 -2.40 5.09
CA ALA A 256 2.81 -0.96 4.93
C ALA A 256 1.33 -0.64 4.74
N ARG A 257 0.84 0.38 5.47
CA ARG A 257 -0.53 0.86 5.42
C ARG A 257 -0.59 2.26 4.86
N TYR A 258 -1.22 2.40 3.71
CA TYR A 258 -1.41 3.65 3.00
C TYR A 258 -2.86 4.10 3.10
N VAL A 259 -3.09 5.31 3.60
CA VAL A 259 -4.43 5.93 3.60
C VAL A 259 -4.78 6.32 2.17
N LEU A 260 -5.90 5.81 1.68
CA LEU A 260 -6.42 6.12 0.34
C LEU A 260 -7.12 7.47 0.33
N GLY A 261 -6.79 8.29 -0.65
CA GLY A 261 -7.37 9.63 -0.84
C GLY A 261 -8.13 9.76 -2.16
N GLY A 262 -8.77 10.93 -2.35
CA GLY A 262 -9.54 11.20 -3.56
C GLY A 262 -10.72 10.24 -3.74
N GLU A 263 -10.98 9.84 -4.96
CA GLU A 263 -12.10 8.95 -5.30
C GLU A 263 -11.97 7.55 -4.67
N GLN A 264 -10.75 7.14 -4.32
CA GLN A 264 -10.48 5.84 -3.71
C GLN A 264 -10.69 5.82 -2.20
N ALA A 265 -10.97 6.95 -1.57
CA ALA A 265 -11.28 7.02 -0.15
C ALA A 265 -12.49 6.15 0.25
N ASN A 266 -13.40 5.85 -0.70
CA ASN A 266 -14.57 5.00 -0.52
C ASN A 266 -14.46 3.64 -1.24
N ALA A 267 -13.25 3.21 -1.59
CA ALA A 267 -13.03 1.94 -2.27
C ALA A 267 -13.70 0.77 -1.51
N PRO A 268 -14.29 -0.22 -2.19
CA PRO A 268 -14.88 -1.37 -1.53
C PRO A 268 -13.85 -2.12 -0.69
N LEU A 269 -14.24 -2.55 0.52
CA LEU A 269 -13.38 -3.38 1.37
C LEU A 269 -13.09 -4.72 0.69
N GLY A 270 -11.86 -5.20 0.80
CA GLY A 270 -11.42 -6.44 0.18
C GLY A 270 -11.03 -6.30 -1.30
N SER A 271 -11.23 -5.13 -1.94
CA SER A 271 -10.79 -4.94 -3.32
C SER A 271 -9.28 -4.90 -3.44
N THR A 272 -8.78 -5.35 -4.58
CA THR A 272 -7.34 -5.31 -4.90
C THR A 272 -6.96 -3.89 -5.33
N VAL A 273 -5.87 -3.39 -4.77
CA VAL A 273 -5.27 -2.10 -5.09
C VAL A 273 -3.81 -2.26 -5.46
N THR A 274 -3.36 -1.58 -6.50
CA THR A 274 -1.94 -1.49 -6.87
C THR A 274 -1.42 -0.12 -6.46
N LEU A 275 -0.38 -0.12 -5.64
CA LEU A 275 0.36 1.09 -5.25
C LEU A 275 1.64 1.21 -6.06
N SER A 276 1.80 2.35 -6.74
CA SER A 276 3.03 2.73 -7.43
C SER A 276 3.84 3.63 -6.50
N ILE A 277 4.90 3.07 -5.94
CA ILE A 277 5.75 3.71 -4.92
C ILE A 277 7.07 4.11 -5.58
N ALA A 278 7.50 5.35 -5.38
CA ALA A 278 8.81 5.81 -5.84
C ALA A 278 9.93 4.99 -5.18
N SER A 279 10.81 4.42 -5.99
CA SER A 279 11.80 3.44 -5.51
C SER A 279 13.12 4.04 -5.09
N ASN A 280 13.35 5.34 -5.22
CA ASN A 280 14.44 6.03 -4.51
C ASN A 280 14.43 7.55 -4.77
N PRO A 281 14.38 8.42 -3.77
CA PRO A 281 14.65 9.85 -3.94
C PRO A 281 16.16 10.17 -4.08
N SER A 282 17.06 9.19 -3.99
CA SER A 282 18.51 9.35 -3.93
C SER A 282 19.19 9.49 -5.31
N VAL A 283 18.45 9.72 -6.39
CA VAL A 283 19.00 9.77 -7.76
C VAL A 283 18.93 11.19 -8.35
N ALA A 284 19.01 12.21 -7.51
CA ALA A 284 18.92 13.61 -7.94
C ALA A 284 19.94 13.99 -9.05
N ASP A 285 21.08 13.26 -9.16
CA ASP A 285 22.14 13.51 -10.15
C ASP A 285 22.31 12.35 -11.14
N ALA A 286 21.37 11.41 -11.23
CA ALA A 286 21.48 10.32 -12.16
C ALA A 286 20.74 10.61 -13.46
N LEU A 287 21.35 10.22 -14.56
CA LEU A 287 20.81 10.36 -15.89
C LEU A 287 20.50 9.00 -16.50
N SER A 288 19.55 8.98 -17.41
CA SER A 288 19.15 7.80 -18.16
C SER A 288 19.82 7.79 -19.52
N VAL A 289 20.46 6.68 -19.83
CA VAL A 289 21.13 6.44 -21.11
C VAL A 289 20.72 5.08 -21.68
N PRO A 290 20.69 4.86 -23.00
CA PRO A 290 20.46 3.52 -23.54
C PRO A 290 21.54 2.54 -23.06
N ILE A 291 21.15 1.31 -22.70
CA ILE A 291 22.11 0.26 -22.31
C ILE A 291 23.18 0.05 -23.40
N ALA A 292 22.78 0.13 -24.67
CA ALA A 292 23.67 -0.03 -25.81
C ALA A 292 24.77 1.06 -25.93
N ALA A 293 24.63 2.19 -25.21
CA ALA A 293 25.64 3.25 -25.14
C ALA A 293 26.75 2.94 -24.13
N ILE A 294 26.52 2.01 -23.21
CA ILE A 294 27.50 1.65 -22.21
C ILE A 294 28.48 0.63 -22.78
N HIS A 295 29.75 0.90 -22.58
CA HIS A 295 30.84 0.02 -22.96
C HIS A 295 31.81 -0.15 -21.78
N ASP A 296 32.39 -1.34 -21.64
CA ASP A 296 33.43 -1.62 -20.66
C ASP A 296 34.65 -2.18 -21.43
N PRO A 297 35.71 -1.39 -21.58
CA PRO A 297 36.97 -1.85 -22.22
C PRO A 297 37.84 -2.69 -21.29
N GLY A 298 37.36 -3.09 -20.08
CA GLY A 298 38.12 -3.81 -19.06
C GLY A 298 38.63 -2.91 -17.91
N THR A 299 38.35 -1.61 -17.96
CA THR A 299 38.69 -0.62 -16.93
C THR A 299 37.50 -0.08 -16.17
N GLY A 300 36.30 -0.62 -16.45
CA GLY A 300 35.04 -0.23 -15.89
C GLY A 300 34.09 0.37 -16.92
N PRO A 301 32.78 0.43 -16.59
CA PRO A 301 31.76 0.91 -17.52
C PRO A 301 31.91 2.41 -17.79
N GLY A 302 31.72 2.79 -19.04
CA GLY A 302 31.76 4.17 -19.50
C GLY A 302 30.96 4.39 -20.76
N VAL A 303 30.94 5.63 -21.22
CA VAL A 303 30.25 6.07 -22.45
C VAL A 303 31.16 6.96 -23.29
N TRP A 304 30.88 7.03 -24.57
CA TRP A 304 31.54 7.97 -25.49
C TRP A 304 30.69 9.24 -25.58
N ILE A 305 31.25 10.38 -25.17
CA ILE A 305 30.65 11.71 -25.31
C ILE A 305 31.13 12.29 -26.65
N VAL A 306 30.21 12.92 -27.38
CA VAL A 306 30.49 13.57 -28.66
C VAL A 306 30.67 15.07 -28.43
N GLU A 307 31.88 15.59 -28.68
CA GLU A 307 32.26 16.99 -28.44
C GLU A 307 32.92 17.62 -29.69
N GLY A 308 32.87 18.93 -29.78
CA GLY A 308 33.63 19.75 -30.74
C GLY A 308 33.09 19.77 -32.17
N GLU A 309 33.75 20.64 -33.01
CA GLU A 309 33.64 20.68 -34.47
C GLU A 309 35.08 20.72 -35.05
N PRO A 310 35.54 19.65 -35.75
CA PRO A 310 34.79 18.39 -36.05
C PRO A 310 34.48 17.55 -34.84
N SER A 311 33.36 16.81 -34.91
CA SER A 311 32.85 15.98 -33.79
C SER A 311 33.86 14.86 -33.45
N LYS A 312 34.30 14.78 -32.21
CA LYS A 312 35.21 13.76 -31.65
C LYS A 312 34.54 13.06 -30.50
N VAL A 313 34.91 11.80 -30.27
CA VAL A 313 34.43 11.03 -29.12
C VAL A 313 35.49 11.08 -27.99
N VAL A 314 35.02 11.33 -26.77
CA VAL A 314 35.81 11.33 -25.56
C VAL A 314 35.28 10.31 -24.59
N TRP A 315 36.17 9.48 -24.04
CA TRP A 315 35.77 8.46 -23.06
C TRP A 315 35.45 9.08 -21.72
N ARG A 316 34.32 8.72 -21.14
CA ARG A 316 33.96 9.08 -19.79
C ARG A 316 33.47 7.87 -19.00
N ALA A 317 34.16 7.56 -17.90
CA ALA A 317 33.73 6.53 -16.96
C ALA A 317 32.42 6.95 -16.27
N VAL A 318 31.50 6.04 -16.12
CA VAL A 318 30.21 6.26 -15.44
C VAL A 318 29.96 5.19 -14.40
N GLN A 319 29.21 5.53 -13.36
CA GLN A 319 28.74 4.57 -12.39
C GLN A 319 27.32 4.12 -12.74
N VAL A 320 27.15 2.86 -13.08
CA VAL A 320 25.82 2.26 -13.34
C VAL A 320 25.15 2.00 -12.00
N ILE A 321 23.97 2.62 -11.77
CA ILE A 321 23.18 2.51 -10.54
C ILE A 321 22.01 1.55 -10.71
N GLY A 322 21.43 1.50 -11.91
CA GLY A 322 20.29 0.66 -12.22
C GLY A 322 20.18 0.35 -13.71
N LEU A 323 19.57 -0.78 -14.01
CA LEU A 323 19.29 -1.24 -15.36
C LEU A 323 17.80 -1.51 -15.49
N SER A 324 17.21 -1.10 -16.63
CA SER A 324 15.87 -1.49 -17.07
C SER A 324 15.95 -2.15 -18.43
N ASP A 325 14.85 -2.54 -19.06
CA ASP A 325 14.86 -3.32 -20.30
C ASP A 325 15.66 -2.69 -21.45
N ALA A 326 15.66 -1.38 -21.59
CA ALA A 326 16.33 -0.66 -22.67
C ALA A 326 17.27 0.47 -22.19
N MET A 327 17.15 0.89 -20.95
CA MET A 327 17.82 2.07 -20.38
C MET A 327 18.63 1.71 -19.16
N ALA A 328 19.74 2.41 -18.96
CA ALA A 328 20.52 2.35 -17.75
C ALA A 328 20.48 3.71 -17.04
N THR A 329 20.42 3.67 -15.72
CA THR A 329 20.56 4.84 -14.86
C THR A 329 22.02 4.95 -14.44
N VAL A 330 22.67 6.07 -14.76
CA VAL A 330 24.10 6.27 -14.54
C VAL A 330 24.39 7.59 -13.83
N ARG A 331 25.50 7.66 -13.09
CA ARG A 331 26.10 8.88 -12.55
C ARG A 331 27.40 9.20 -13.27
N GLY A 332 27.79 10.47 -13.26
CA GLY A 332 29.04 10.94 -13.86
C GLY A 332 28.85 11.65 -15.19
N LEU A 333 27.60 11.94 -15.58
CA LEU A 333 27.23 12.71 -16.76
C LEU A 333 26.53 14.01 -16.36
N HIS A 334 26.50 14.97 -17.29
CA HIS A 334 25.73 16.20 -17.16
C HIS A 334 24.46 16.14 -18.04
N PRO A 335 23.36 16.77 -17.61
CA PRO A 335 22.16 16.84 -18.43
C PRO A 335 22.42 17.47 -19.81
N GLY A 336 21.93 16.83 -20.87
CA GLY A 336 22.08 17.31 -22.24
C GLY A 336 23.40 16.93 -22.92
N GLU A 337 24.31 16.21 -22.28
CA GLU A 337 25.47 15.65 -22.94
C GLU A 337 25.07 14.66 -24.02
N ARG A 338 25.73 14.77 -25.18
CA ARG A 338 25.49 13.95 -26.37
C ARG A 338 26.35 12.71 -26.32
N LEU A 339 25.74 11.53 -26.34
CA LEU A 339 26.40 10.24 -26.22
C LEU A 339 26.24 9.42 -27.49
N VAL A 340 27.22 8.56 -27.76
CA VAL A 340 27.07 7.54 -28.81
C VAL A 340 26.11 6.46 -28.34
N ALA A 341 24.97 6.33 -29.04
CA ALA A 341 23.88 5.43 -28.67
C ALA A 341 24.09 3.97 -29.07
N LEU A 342 24.90 3.72 -30.14
CA LEU A 342 25.12 2.37 -30.69
C LEU A 342 26.56 2.23 -31.21
N GLY A 343 27.17 1.04 -30.99
CA GLY A 343 28.46 0.69 -31.51
C GLY A 343 29.66 1.24 -30.75
N PRO A 344 29.57 1.45 -29.39
CA PRO A 344 30.67 2.07 -28.62
C PRO A 344 31.95 1.25 -28.63
N HIS A 345 31.89 -0.07 -28.86
CA HIS A 345 33.04 -0.98 -28.91
C HIS A 345 33.95 -0.83 -30.14
N LEU A 346 33.52 -0.05 -31.12
CA LEU A 346 34.28 0.20 -32.36
C LEU A 346 35.07 1.52 -32.32
N LEU A 347 34.92 2.29 -31.24
CA LEU A 347 35.46 3.64 -31.13
C LEU A 347 36.72 3.68 -30.26
N HIS A 348 37.57 4.68 -30.53
CA HIS A 348 38.75 4.99 -29.72
C HIS A 348 38.74 6.45 -29.27
N ASP A 349 39.41 6.72 -28.18
CA ASP A 349 39.44 8.06 -27.59
C ASP A 349 40.05 9.08 -28.57
N GLY A 350 39.42 10.24 -28.71
CA GLY A 350 39.81 11.30 -29.64
C GLY A 350 39.45 11.04 -31.13
N GLN A 351 38.78 9.92 -31.46
CA GLN A 351 38.42 9.58 -32.83
C GLN A 351 37.36 10.55 -33.39
N GLU A 352 37.58 11.02 -34.63
CA GLU A 352 36.60 11.82 -35.36
C GLU A 352 35.43 10.93 -35.79
N VAL A 353 34.19 11.44 -35.66
CA VAL A 353 32.95 10.75 -35.97
C VAL A 353 32.03 11.65 -36.76
N LEU A 354 31.20 11.04 -37.64
CA LEU A 354 30.13 11.71 -38.33
C LEU A 354 28.81 11.41 -37.58
N VAL A 355 28.15 12.45 -37.10
CA VAL A 355 26.84 12.30 -36.45
C VAL A 355 25.79 12.01 -37.53
N ALA A 356 25.13 10.85 -37.44
CA ALA A 356 24.03 10.50 -38.33
C ALA A 356 22.81 11.40 -37.99
N PRO A 357 22.09 11.94 -39.01
CA PRO A 357 20.86 12.68 -38.73
C PRO A 357 19.88 11.80 -37.96
N GLN A 358 19.22 12.39 -36.95
CA GLN A 358 18.20 11.70 -36.15
C GLN A 358 16.96 11.45 -37.04
N ASP A 359 16.70 10.20 -37.38
CA ASP A 359 15.41 9.80 -37.98
C ASP A 359 14.33 9.89 -36.88
N LEU A 360 13.56 10.98 -36.87
CA LEU A 360 12.44 11.24 -35.96
C LEU A 360 11.27 10.24 -36.08
N ARG A 361 11.36 9.28 -37.01
CA ARG A 361 10.31 8.28 -37.28
C ARG A 361 10.30 7.05 -36.37
N ALA A 362 11.30 6.85 -35.53
CA ALA A 362 11.39 5.65 -34.68
C ALA A 362 10.67 5.76 -33.33
N GLN A 363 10.17 6.95 -32.96
CA GLN A 363 9.48 7.16 -31.65
C GLN A 363 7.95 7.07 -31.72
N ALA A 364 7.36 6.88 -32.91
CA ALA A 364 5.90 6.84 -33.09
C ALA A 364 5.30 5.43 -33.23
N GLY A 365 6.09 4.38 -33.02
CA GLY A 365 5.68 3.00 -33.28
C GLY A 365 5.77 2.07 -32.07
N GLY A 366 5.19 2.45 -30.94
CA GLY A 366 5.22 1.61 -29.74
C GLY A 366 4.00 1.80 -28.85
N GLN A 367 2.80 1.52 -29.39
CA GLN A 367 1.63 1.12 -28.61
C GLN A 367 0.94 -0.01 -29.36
N PRO A 368 0.76 -1.16 -28.73
CA PRO A 368 -0.47 -1.92 -28.85
C PRO A 368 -1.42 -1.61 -27.68
#